data_cd72780d4ce07f6c7fa1fb65885d87eb
#
_entry.id   cd72780d4ce07f6c7fa1fb65885d87eb
#
_cell.length_a   1.000
_cell.length_b   1.000
_cell.length_c   1.000
_cell.angle_alpha   90.00
_cell.angle_beta   90.00
_cell.angle_gamma   90.00
#
_symmetry.space_group_name_H-M   'P 1'
#
loop_
_entity.id
_entity.type
_entity.pdbx_description
1 polymer ?
#
loop_
_entity_poly.entity_id
_entity_poly.type
_entity_poly.pdbx_seq_one_letter_code
_entity_poly.pdbx_strand_id
1 'polypeptide(L)'
;MPASYEIHPSRRLVISRAWGVLSTAEVAEHYRAIAADPAFDESYSQLADLTSVEHVDMSAPSVRREALETVFSSRSLRAFVARTDEQAVVAKLYGLYGKYVRQNIQVFADVREAERWLGLRRADEMQPEAPGRPDGRA
;
A
#
# COMPACT_ATOMS: atom_id res chain seq x y z
N MET A 1 12.79 3.58 -13.57
CA MET A 1 12.26 3.94 -12.25
C MET A 1 11.93 2.66 -11.50
N PRO A 2 12.49 2.41 -10.28
CA PRO A 2 12.21 1.16 -9.55
C PRO A 2 10.88 1.21 -8.76
N ALA A 3 9.97 2.08 -9.12
CA ALA A 3 8.64 2.10 -8.53
C ALA A 3 7.63 2.61 -9.54
N SER A 4 6.43 2.07 -9.47
CA SER A 4 5.31 2.52 -10.30
C SER A 4 4.02 2.42 -9.49
N TYR A 5 2.97 3.06 -9.98
CA TYR A 5 1.67 2.98 -9.32
C TYR A 5 0.55 3.01 -10.35
N GLU A 6 -0.60 2.50 -9.92
CA GLU A 6 -1.85 2.60 -10.65
C GLU A 6 -2.91 3.11 -9.67
N ILE A 7 -3.77 4.01 -10.14
CA ILE A 7 -4.87 4.49 -9.32
C ILE A 7 -6.15 3.94 -9.89
N HIS A 8 -6.97 3.32 -9.04
CA HIS A 8 -8.25 2.73 -9.39
C HIS A 8 -9.36 3.43 -8.62
N PRO A 9 -9.89 4.55 -9.14
CA PRO A 9 -10.86 5.34 -8.37
C PRO A 9 -12.12 4.56 -7.99
N SER A 10 -12.62 3.68 -8.87
CA SER A 10 -13.81 2.90 -8.55
C SER A 10 -13.60 1.96 -7.39
N ARG A 11 -12.36 1.58 -7.10
CA ARG A 11 -12.01 0.71 -5.98
C ARG A 11 -11.44 1.52 -4.82
N ARG A 12 -11.30 2.82 -4.97
CA ARG A 12 -10.69 3.72 -3.99
C ARG A 12 -9.33 3.20 -3.55
N LEU A 13 -8.48 2.90 -4.54
CA LEU A 13 -7.27 2.14 -4.31
C LEU A 13 -6.12 2.65 -5.15
N VAL A 14 -4.94 2.75 -4.54
CA VAL A 14 -3.66 2.95 -5.23
C VAL A 14 -2.88 1.65 -5.10
N ILE A 15 -2.42 1.11 -6.21
CA ILE A 15 -1.54 -0.06 -6.21
C ILE A 15 -0.14 0.43 -6.55
N SER A 16 0.78 0.23 -5.62
CA SER A 16 2.18 0.60 -5.77
C SER A 16 3.03 -0.66 -5.91
N ARG A 17 4.04 -0.61 -6.79
CA ARG A 17 4.99 -1.70 -6.95
C ARG A 17 6.39 -1.14 -6.97
N ALA A 18 7.31 -1.85 -6.34
CA ALA A 18 8.71 -1.49 -6.35
C ALA A 18 9.54 -2.70 -6.73
N TRP A 19 10.72 -2.45 -7.32
CA TRP A 19 11.63 -3.53 -7.76
C TRP A 19 13.05 -3.01 -7.70
N GLY A 20 14.01 -3.96 -7.80
CA GLY A 20 15.43 -3.61 -7.83
C GLY A 20 15.90 -2.98 -6.52
N VAL A 21 16.68 -1.92 -6.62
CA VAL A 21 17.19 -1.20 -5.47
C VAL A 21 16.27 -0.03 -5.16
N LEU A 22 15.69 -0.05 -3.97
CA LEU A 22 14.76 0.99 -3.53
C LEU A 22 15.50 2.00 -2.67
N SER A 23 15.56 3.26 -3.12
CA SER A 23 16.25 4.32 -2.41
C SER A 23 15.26 5.34 -1.85
N THR A 24 15.73 6.16 -0.92
CA THR A 24 14.93 7.22 -0.32
C THR A 24 14.38 8.17 -1.37
N ALA A 25 15.23 8.58 -2.33
CA ALA A 25 14.81 9.54 -3.34
C ALA A 25 13.66 8.98 -4.19
N GLU A 26 13.70 7.68 -4.47
CA GLU A 26 12.66 7.05 -5.28
C GLU A 26 11.34 6.89 -4.53
N VAL A 27 11.42 6.61 -3.24
CA VAL A 27 10.22 6.57 -2.41
C VAL A 27 9.58 7.96 -2.35
N ALA A 28 10.39 8.98 -2.11
CA ALA A 28 9.88 10.35 -2.04
C ALA A 28 9.24 10.78 -3.35
N GLU A 29 9.88 10.46 -4.48
CA GLU A 29 9.35 10.82 -5.78
C GLU A 29 8.06 10.06 -6.09
N HIS A 30 8.02 8.79 -5.71
CA HIS A 30 6.83 7.95 -5.90
C HIS A 30 5.60 8.57 -5.24
N TYR A 31 5.72 8.94 -3.96
CA TYR A 31 4.59 9.53 -3.24
C TYR A 31 4.28 10.94 -3.71
N ARG A 32 5.28 11.69 -4.14
CA ARG A 32 5.04 13.00 -4.73
C ARG A 32 4.22 12.89 -6.01
N ALA A 33 4.54 11.91 -6.84
CA ALA A 33 3.81 11.68 -8.09
C ALA A 33 2.36 11.28 -7.81
N ILE A 34 2.14 10.39 -6.83
CA ILE A 34 0.79 10.00 -6.45
C ILE A 34 -0.01 11.22 -5.98
N ALA A 35 0.58 12.02 -5.10
CA ALA A 35 -0.12 13.19 -4.55
C ALA A 35 -0.49 14.21 -5.63
N ALA A 36 0.31 14.29 -6.70
CA ALA A 36 0.06 15.24 -7.78
C ALA A 36 -0.90 14.70 -8.83
N ASP A 37 -1.24 13.42 -8.78
CA ASP A 37 -2.09 12.80 -9.79
C ASP A 37 -3.55 13.22 -9.56
N PRO A 38 -4.22 13.80 -10.57
CA PRO A 38 -5.61 14.26 -10.37
C PRO A 38 -6.59 13.13 -10.08
N ALA A 39 -6.25 11.88 -10.35
CA ALA A 39 -7.12 10.75 -10.02
C ALA A 39 -6.99 10.32 -8.55
N PHE A 40 -6.04 10.86 -7.81
CA PHE A 40 -5.77 10.46 -6.44
C PHE A 40 -6.67 11.21 -5.46
N ASP A 41 -7.15 10.49 -4.47
CA ASP A 41 -7.84 11.08 -3.31
C ASP A 41 -7.13 10.55 -2.06
N GLU A 42 -6.84 11.43 -1.11
CA GLU A 42 -6.06 11.07 0.06
C GLU A 42 -6.74 9.99 0.91
N SER A 43 -8.04 9.78 0.75
CA SER A 43 -8.77 8.75 1.49
C SER A 43 -8.69 7.37 0.84
N TYR A 44 -8.08 7.26 -0.35
CA TYR A 44 -7.91 5.97 -0.99
C TYR A 44 -6.97 5.10 -0.16
N SER A 45 -7.16 3.80 -0.26
CA SER A 45 -6.27 2.82 0.36
C SER A 45 -5.09 2.51 -0.56
N GLN A 46 -4.09 1.84 -0.03
CA GLN A 46 -2.89 1.49 -0.80
C GLN A 46 -2.57 0.01 -0.64
N LEU A 47 -2.23 -0.61 -1.75
CA LEU A 47 -1.61 -1.94 -1.77
C LEU A 47 -0.21 -1.74 -2.35
N ALA A 48 0.81 -1.90 -1.52
CA ALA A 48 2.19 -1.69 -1.94
C ALA A 48 2.92 -3.03 -1.98
N ASP A 49 3.35 -3.43 -3.16
CA ASP A 49 4.02 -4.71 -3.38
C ASP A 49 5.53 -4.48 -3.44
N LEU A 50 6.23 -4.94 -2.42
CA LEU A 50 7.70 -4.83 -2.33
C LEU A 50 8.39 -6.13 -2.70
N THR A 51 7.67 -7.15 -3.15
CA THR A 51 8.26 -8.48 -3.29
C THR A 51 9.32 -8.58 -4.38
N SER A 52 9.39 -7.61 -5.29
CA SER A 52 10.43 -7.56 -6.31
C SER A 52 11.62 -6.67 -5.94
N VAL A 53 11.61 -6.07 -4.75
CA VAL A 53 12.73 -5.27 -4.27
C VAL A 53 13.87 -6.21 -3.89
N GLU A 54 15.05 -5.99 -4.51
CA GLU A 54 16.23 -6.82 -4.25
C GLU A 54 17.06 -6.28 -3.11
N HIS A 55 17.07 -4.97 -2.93
CA HIS A 55 17.85 -4.34 -1.89
C HIS A 55 17.21 -3.00 -1.51
N VAL A 56 17.27 -2.67 -0.22
CA VAL A 56 16.75 -1.40 0.28
C VAL A 56 17.94 -0.51 0.65
N ASP A 57 18.04 0.63 -0.03
CA ASP A 57 19.08 1.61 0.22
C ASP A 57 18.47 2.81 0.94
N MET A 58 18.05 2.58 2.18
CA MET A 58 17.43 3.62 3.01
C MET A 58 17.91 3.44 4.45
N SER A 59 18.30 4.54 5.07
CA SER A 59 18.63 4.54 6.49
C SER A 59 17.35 4.60 7.32
N ALA A 60 17.44 4.21 8.60
CA ALA A 60 16.30 4.30 9.50
C ALA A 60 15.77 5.73 9.62
N PRO A 61 16.63 6.78 9.76
CA PRO A 61 16.12 8.16 9.75
C PRO A 61 15.40 8.54 8.46
N SER A 62 15.85 8.02 7.31
CA SER A 62 15.18 8.28 6.04
C SER A 62 13.80 7.63 6.01
N VAL A 63 13.70 6.38 6.47
CA VAL A 63 12.41 5.70 6.53
C VAL A 63 11.45 6.46 7.45
N ARG A 64 11.95 6.93 8.59
CA ARG A 64 11.15 7.72 9.52
C ARG A 64 10.61 8.97 8.85
N ARG A 65 11.47 9.70 8.14
CA ARG A 65 11.05 10.94 7.49
C ARG A 65 9.96 10.67 6.45
N GLU A 66 10.15 9.63 5.63
CA GLU A 66 9.17 9.31 4.61
C GLU A 66 7.84 8.87 5.22
N ALA A 67 7.89 8.13 6.32
CA ALA A 67 6.68 7.69 6.99
C ALA A 67 5.89 8.86 7.60
N LEU A 68 6.60 9.88 8.09
CA LEU A 68 5.94 11.04 8.69
C LEU A 68 5.40 12.02 7.64
N GLU A 69 5.97 12.02 6.44
CA GLU A 69 5.54 12.89 5.35
C GLU A 69 4.55 12.13 4.46
N THR A 70 3.42 11.77 5.02
CA THR A 70 2.45 10.94 4.30
C THR A 70 1.53 11.79 3.42
N VAL A 71 1.08 11.19 2.31
CA VAL A 71 0.07 11.79 1.43
C VAL A 71 -1.30 11.15 1.62
N PHE A 72 -1.40 10.10 2.43
CA PHE A 72 -2.65 9.41 2.71
C PHE A 72 -3.28 9.94 3.99
N SER A 73 -4.61 9.94 4.04
CA SER A 73 -5.32 10.36 5.25
C SER A 73 -5.32 9.24 6.28
N SER A 74 -5.75 9.57 7.50
CA SER A 74 -5.85 8.58 8.57
C SER A 74 -6.94 7.54 8.31
N ARG A 75 -7.80 7.74 7.32
CA ARG A 75 -8.85 6.78 6.97
C ARG A 75 -8.33 5.69 6.04
N SER A 76 -7.20 5.91 5.41
CA SER A 76 -6.67 4.97 4.43
C SER A 76 -6.18 3.70 5.12
N LEU A 77 -6.44 2.55 4.52
CA LEU A 77 -5.81 1.29 4.91
C LEU A 77 -4.66 1.05 3.95
N ARG A 78 -3.47 0.85 4.50
CA ARG A 78 -2.27 0.72 3.68
C ARG A 78 -1.63 -0.63 3.95
N ALA A 79 -1.70 -1.53 2.98
CA ALA A 79 -1.16 -2.88 3.08
C ALA A 79 0.14 -2.97 2.30
N PHE A 80 1.19 -3.44 2.96
CA PHE A 80 2.50 -3.64 2.33
C PHE A 80 2.77 -5.13 2.26
N VAL A 81 3.15 -5.62 1.09
CA VAL A 81 3.48 -7.03 0.88
C VAL A 81 5.00 -7.16 0.81
N ALA A 82 5.56 -7.99 1.68
CA ALA A 82 7.00 -8.16 1.83
C ALA A 82 7.28 -9.63 2.13
N ARG A 83 8.27 -10.22 1.44
CA ARG A 83 8.59 -11.63 1.61
C ARG A 83 9.98 -11.87 2.18
N THR A 84 10.95 -11.01 1.84
CA THR A 84 12.29 -11.16 2.39
C THR A 84 12.39 -10.42 3.72
N ASP A 85 13.39 -10.80 4.51
CA ASP A 85 13.63 -10.13 5.79
C ASP A 85 13.88 -8.64 5.58
N GLU A 86 14.68 -8.29 4.57
CA GLU A 86 14.99 -6.89 4.31
C GLU A 86 13.73 -6.10 3.95
N GLN A 87 12.88 -6.66 3.10
CA GLN A 87 11.61 -6.02 2.73
C GLN A 87 10.71 -5.86 3.96
N ALA A 88 10.62 -6.91 4.77
CA ALA A 88 9.74 -6.87 5.94
C ALA A 88 10.23 -5.87 6.98
N VAL A 89 11.55 -5.79 7.19
CA VAL A 89 12.10 -4.86 8.17
C VAL A 89 11.78 -3.42 7.78
N VAL A 90 12.01 -3.04 6.52
CA VAL A 90 11.75 -1.67 6.12
C VAL A 90 10.27 -1.35 6.15
N ALA A 91 9.42 -2.30 5.73
CA ALA A 91 7.97 -2.07 5.73
C ALA A 91 7.43 -1.92 7.15
N LYS A 92 7.90 -2.76 8.07
CA LYS A 92 7.45 -2.69 9.47
C LYS A 92 7.94 -1.42 10.15
N LEU A 93 9.18 -1.01 9.85
CA LEU A 93 9.71 0.22 10.40
C LEU A 93 8.93 1.44 9.90
N TYR A 94 8.62 1.45 8.61
CA TYR A 94 7.80 2.49 8.01
C TYR A 94 6.42 2.54 8.68
N GLY A 95 5.82 1.37 8.89
CA GLY A 95 4.51 1.30 9.54
C GLY A 95 4.55 1.75 10.99
N LEU A 96 5.63 1.42 11.70
CA LEU A 96 5.77 1.82 13.09
C LEU A 96 5.84 3.34 13.22
N TYR A 97 6.66 3.99 12.39
CA TYR A 97 6.75 5.45 12.41
C TYR A 97 5.46 6.09 11.92
N GLY A 98 4.74 5.44 11.01
CA GLY A 98 3.47 5.96 10.51
C GLY A 98 2.42 6.13 11.58
N LYS A 99 2.53 5.39 12.68
CA LYS A 99 1.58 5.53 13.78
C LYS A 99 1.59 6.92 14.39
N TYR A 100 2.71 7.62 14.33
CA TYR A 100 2.79 8.98 14.86
C TYR A 100 1.95 9.98 14.07
N VAL A 101 1.59 9.64 12.83
CA VAL A 101 0.71 10.47 12.00
C VAL A 101 -0.57 9.71 11.66
N ARG A 102 -0.95 8.78 12.53
CA ARG A 102 -2.22 8.06 12.50
C ARG A 102 -2.43 7.27 11.22
N GLN A 103 -1.36 6.76 10.65
CA GLN A 103 -1.45 5.88 9.49
C GLN A 103 -1.78 4.46 9.94
N ASN A 104 -2.66 3.80 9.20
CA ASN A 104 -3.04 2.42 9.45
C ASN A 104 -2.35 1.54 8.44
N ILE A 105 -1.18 1.00 8.80
CA ILE A 105 -0.30 0.23 7.93
C ILE A 105 -0.15 -1.17 8.49
N GLN A 106 -0.36 -2.18 7.64
CA GLN A 106 -0.15 -3.58 7.98
C GLN A 106 0.78 -4.21 6.95
N VAL A 107 1.62 -5.14 7.40
CA VAL A 107 2.58 -5.82 6.55
C VAL A 107 2.17 -7.28 6.43
N PHE A 108 2.16 -7.78 5.20
CA PHE A 108 1.72 -9.14 4.87
C PHE A 108 2.79 -9.83 4.05
N ALA A 109 2.91 -11.15 4.20
CA ALA A 109 3.78 -11.94 3.33
C ALA A 109 3.05 -12.40 2.06
N ASP A 110 1.72 -12.36 2.06
CA ASP A 110 0.88 -12.89 0.99
C ASP A 110 -0.04 -11.78 0.48
N VAL A 111 -0.02 -11.55 -0.83
CA VAL A 111 -0.83 -10.50 -1.44
C VAL A 111 -2.33 -10.78 -1.25
N ARG A 112 -2.75 -12.05 -1.23
CA ARG A 112 -4.16 -12.38 -1.04
C ARG A 112 -4.63 -11.97 0.35
N GLU A 113 -3.81 -12.16 1.36
CA GLU A 113 -4.14 -11.72 2.71
C GLU A 113 -4.23 -10.20 2.79
N ALA A 114 -3.32 -9.51 2.11
CA ALA A 114 -3.36 -8.05 2.05
C ALA A 114 -4.64 -7.56 1.39
N GLU A 115 -5.02 -8.20 0.28
CA GLU A 115 -6.25 -7.84 -0.42
C GLU A 115 -7.48 -8.05 0.46
N ARG A 116 -7.52 -9.16 1.19
CA ARG A 116 -8.65 -9.41 2.10
C ARG A 116 -8.74 -8.36 3.20
N TRP A 117 -7.59 -7.99 3.75
CA TRP A 117 -7.58 -6.97 4.80
C TRP A 117 -8.06 -5.62 4.26
N LEU A 118 -7.73 -5.30 3.01
CA LEU A 118 -8.19 -4.07 2.36
C LEU A 118 -9.66 -4.15 1.95
N GLY A 119 -10.28 -5.32 2.03
CA GLY A 119 -11.65 -5.50 1.59
C GLY A 119 -11.79 -5.69 0.09
N LEU A 120 -10.70 -6.05 -0.59
CA LEU A 120 -10.72 -6.23 -2.04
C LEU A 120 -11.04 -7.67 -2.39
N ARG A 121 -11.60 -7.87 -3.59
CA ARG A 121 -11.88 -9.20 -4.11
C ARG A 121 -11.29 -9.32 -5.50
N ARG A 122 -10.85 -10.50 -5.85
CA ARG A 122 -10.43 -10.78 -7.19
C ARG A 122 -11.66 -10.87 -8.10
N ALA A 123 -11.44 -10.69 -9.40
CA ALA A 123 -12.55 -10.71 -10.35
C ALA A 123 -13.34 -12.01 -10.26
N ASP A 124 -12.68 -13.14 -10.07
CA ASP A 124 -13.36 -14.43 -9.96
C ASP A 124 -14.08 -14.61 -8.63
N GLU A 125 -13.78 -13.78 -7.65
CA GLU A 125 -14.46 -13.79 -6.37
C GLU A 125 -15.55 -12.74 -6.26
N MET A 126 -15.70 -11.89 -7.26
CA MET A 126 -16.68 -10.82 -7.25
C MET A 126 -17.96 -11.25 -7.92
N GLN A 127 -18.33 -12.50 -7.73
CA GLN A 127 -19.59 -13.01 -8.21
C GLN A 127 -20.73 -12.28 -7.52
N PRO A 128 -21.80 -11.98 -8.24
CA PRO A 128 -22.94 -11.35 -7.60
C PRO A 128 -23.44 -12.22 -6.46
N GLU A 129 -23.82 -11.59 -5.37
CA GLU A 129 -24.46 -12.32 -4.31
C GLU A 129 -25.76 -12.93 -4.81
N ALA A 130 -26.09 -14.07 -4.30
CA ALA A 130 -27.35 -14.66 -4.66
C ALA A 130 -28.48 -13.67 -4.35
N PRO A 131 -29.44 -13.48 -5.29
CA PRO A 131 -30.46 -12.44 -5.07
C PRO A 131 -31.23 -12.79 -3.84
N GLY A 132 -31.38 -13.50 -3.22
CA GLY A 132 -32.07 -13.66 -1.98
C GLY A 132 -31.30 -13.48 -0.80
N ARG A 133 -30.30 -13.00 -0.98
CA ARG A 133 -29.56 -12.76 0.19
C ARG A 133 -29.75 -11.44 0.61
N PRO A 134 -30.61 -11.13 0.36
CA PRO A 134 -30.80 -9.83 0.55
C PRO A 134 -30.81 -9.54 1.95
N ASP A 135 -30.75 -10.60 1.38
CA ASP A 135 -30.41 -10.74 1.87
C ASP A 135 -29.73 -10.66 2.48
N GLY A 136 -30.04 -10.74 2.51
CA GLY A 136 -29.53 -11.16 2.48
C GLY A 136 -28.91 -11.35 2.67
N ARG A 137 -29.08 -11.56 2.27
CA ARG A 137 -28.74 -12.05 1.99
C ARG A 137 -28.65 -12.44 2.01
N ALA A 138 -29.06 -12.67 2.00
CA ALA A 138 -29.28 -13.13 1.72
C ALA A 138 -29.19 -13.33 1.95
#